data_12109c93235a7cf54154c32bb3f13aae
#
_entry.id   12109c93235a7cf54154c32bb3f13aae
#
_cell.length_a   1.000
_cell.length_b   1.000
_cell.length_c   1.000
_cell.angle_alpha   90.00
_cell.angle_beta   90.00
_cell.angle_gamma   90.00
#
_symmetry.space_group_name_H-M   'P 1'
#
loop_
_entity.id
_entity.type
_entity.pdbx_description
1 polymer ?
#
loop_
_entity_poly.entity_id
_entity_poly.type
_entity_poly.pdbx_seq_one_letter_code
_entity_poly.pdbx_strand_id
1 'polypeptide(L)'
;MRRTGAGFAGVLMLTMAMSAMPDAGRADCVDGVRNATPEELAFGAKAEAALAAALPAPVPNSERRGGPYDFARQPRLSFCKGDQEGAFVPSAGGGCVYKFPKAETDRLYVERKAVEKQIEEAEKLPPEQDAAYQQLLGQMKVAYEAAPRRSRKDPPFTPEQHAQVDRTMAEGNTLAAAAKKLVGDHVASVKSQTDQLRAQAKRLESYPQEFAVRFAIHMERFPESVPMLVTFGAPSARRSGGLAVHNVVMAVEGPEGAARQALFEAVDKVYVQGLVGQPLPEVEASKARAERNSQVASTGK
;
A
#
# COMPACT_ATOMS: atom_id res chain seq x y z
N MET A 1 -70.31 73.20 19.70
CA MET A 1 -70.80 71.81 19.59
C MET A 1 -69.54 70.92 19.65
N ARG A 2 -69.28 70.28 20.77
CA ARG A 2 -69.41 68.83 21.11
C ARG A 2 -68.83 67.97 20.02
N ARG A 3 -67.77 67.09 20.25
CA ARG A 3 -67.55 66.02 21.24
C ARG A 3 -66.10 65.57 21.11
N THR A 4 -65.31 65.45 22.14
CA THR A 4 -64.97 64.27 22.96
C THR A 4 -64.63 62.99 22.17
N GLY A 5 -63.44 62.50 22.37
CA GLY A 5 -63.05 61.17 21.94
C GLY A 5 -61.67 60.79 22.43
N ALA A 6 -61.64 60.18 23.54
CA ALA A 6 -60.65 59.50 24.34
C ALA A 6 -59.56 58.74 23.62
N GLY A 7 -58.44 58.75 24.28
CA GLY A 7 -57.24 58.03 24.14
C GLY A 7 -57.28 56.51 24.09
N PHE A 8 -56.26 56.00 23.49
CA PHE A 8 -55.80 54.66 23.78
C PHE A 8 -54.28 54.65 23.69
N ALA A 9 -53.65 54.64 24.81
CA ALA A 9 -52.24 54.32 24.94
C ALA A 9 -52.05 52.83 24.64
N GLY A 10 -51.58 52.51 23.45
CA GLY A 10 -51.14 51.18 23.09
C GLY A 10 -49.68 50.99 23.53
N VAL A 11 -49.50 50.36 24.72
CA VAL A 11 -48.22 49.83 25.12
C VAL A 11 -47.85 48.69 24.18
N LEU A 12 -46.94 48.99 23.24
CA LEU A 12 -46.32 47.99 22.40
C LEU A 12 -45.32 47.19 23.29
N MET A 13 -45.77 46.07 23.85
CA MET A 13 -44.84 45.07 24.42
C MET A 13 -44.03 44.48 23.28
N LEU A 14 -42.77 44.93 23.16
CA LEU A 14 -41.76 44.33 22.34
C LEU A 14 -41.34 43.02 23.07
N THR A 15 -42.05 41.92 22.80
CA THR A 15 -41.56 40.59 23.13
C THR A 15 -40.32 40.35 22.31
N MET A 16 -39.15 40.60 22.92
CA MET A 16 -37.89 40.04 22.44
C MET A 16 -38.01 38.51 22.50
N ALA A 17 -38.34 37.94 21.35
CA ALA A 17 -38.08 36.56 21.13
C ALA A 17 -36.53 36.41 21.18
N MET A 18 -36.02 36.05 22.34
CA MET A 18 -34.69 35.45 22.42
C MET A 18 -34.78 34.18 21.61
N SER A 19 -34.46 34.30 20.33
CA SER A 19 -34.10 33.17 19.53
C SER A 19 -32.91 32.54 20.26
N ALA A 20 -33.17 31.42 20.93
CA ALA A 20 -32.12 30.55 21.41
C ALA A 20 -31.29 30.22 20.16
N MET A 21 -30.14 30.88 20.01
CA MET A 21 -29.13 30.43 19.11
C MET A 21 -28.88 28.96 19.49
N PRO A 22 -29.01 28.02 18.56
CA PRO A 22 -28.65 26.67 18.86
C PRO A 22 -27.19 26.71 19.34
N ASP A 23 -26.98 26.11 20.50
CA ASP A 23 -25.67 25.97 21.14
C ASP A 23 -24.75 25.32 20.12
N ALA A 24 -23.97 26.13 19.37
CA ALA A 24 -23.14 25.73 18.27
C ALA A 24 -21.92 24.90 18.73
N GLY A 25 -21.93 24.42 19.97
CA GLY A 25 -20.79 23.81 20.61
C GLY A 25 -20.92 22.38 21.13
N ARG A 26 -22.14 21.85 21.23
CA ARG A 26 -22.31 20.46 21.69
C ARG A 26 -22.89 19.60 20.58
N ALA A 27 -22.04 18.92 19.87
CA ALA A 27 -22.48 17.81 19.04
C ALA A 27 -22.90 16.65 19.96
N ASP A 28 -24.17 16.28 19.94
CA ASP A 28 -24.68 15.16 20.70
C ASP A 28 -23.93 13.88 20.33
N CYS A 29 -23.32 13.25 21.32
CA CYS A 29 -22.64 11.99 21.16
C CYS A 29 -23.63 10.81 21.14
N VAL A 30 -23.63 10.09 20.03
CA VAL A 30 -24.37 8.84 19.89
C VAL A 30 -23.36 7.71 19.69
N ASP A 31 -23.40 6.71 20.55
CA ASP A 31 -22.50 5.54 20.52
C ASP A 31 -20.99 5.89 20.51
N GLY A 32 -20.61 6.94 21.20
CA GLY A 32 -19.20 7.38 21.24
C GLY A 32 -18.74 8.11 19.97
N VAL A 33 -19.67 8.53 19.11
CA VAL A 33 -19.39 9.26 17.87
C VAL A 33 -20.15 10.58 17.87
N ARG A 34 -19.52 11.65 17.46
CA ARG A 34 -20.14 12.95 17.22
C ARG A 34 -19.77 13.52 15.85
N ASN A 35 -20.52 14.48 15.40
CA ASN A 35 -20.15 15.24 14.21
C ASN A 35 -18.95 16.17 14.52
N ALA A 36 -18.10 16.37 13.53
CA ALA A 36 -17.04 17.37 13.59
C ALA A 36 -17.65 18.78 13.65
N THR A 37 -17.06 19.64 14.47
CA THR A 37 -17.41 21.06 14.46
C THR A 37 -16.89 21.74 13.20
N PRO A 38 -17.45 22.91 12.80
CA PRO A 38 -16.91 23.69 11.69
C PRO A 38 -15.42 24.02 11.84
N GLU A 39 -14.95 24.28 13.06
CA GLU A 39 -13.56 24.58 13.37
C GLU A 39 -12.66 23.33 13.16
N GLU A 40 -13.12 22.16 13.58
CA GLU A 40 -12.41 20.90 13.37
C GLU A 40 -12.35 20.55 11.87
N LEU A 41 -13.40 20.78 11.10
CA LEU A 41 -13.40 20.62 9.65
C LEU A 41 -12.44 21.59 8.98
N ALA A 42 -12.43 22.85 9.41
CA ALA A 42 -11.48 23.85 8.90
C ALA A 42 -10.04 23.50 9.24
N PHE A 43 -9.78 23.00 10.46
CA PHE A 43 -8.46 22.49 10.85
C PHE A 43 -8.04 21.31 9.97
N GLY A 44 -8.94 20.35 9.73
CA GLY A 44 -8.68 19.21 8.86
C GLY A 44 -8.29 19.64 7.45
N ALA A 45 -9.01 20.61 6.88
CA ALA A 45 -8.70 21.16 5.56
C ALA A 45 -7.32 21.85 5.52
N LYS A 46 -6.95 22.59 6.56
CA LYS A 46 -5.61 23.21 6.69
C LYS A 46 -4.52 22.14 6.82
N ALA A 47 -4.74 21.10 7.63
CA ALA A 47 -3.79 20.02 7.80
C ALA A 47 -3.57 19.25 6.50
N GLU A 48 -4.65 18.95 5.77
CA GLU A 48 -4.56 18.31 4.45
C GLU A 48 -3.75 19.15 3.47
N ALA A 49 -4.09 20.42 3.34
CA ALA A 49 -3.38 21.34 2.44
C ALA A 49 -1.90 21.49 2.81
N ALA A 50 -1.59 21.59 4.10
CA ALA A 50 -0.22 21.69 4.58
C ALA A 50 0.59 20.43 4.30
N LEU A 51 0.05 19.24 4.56
CA LEU A 51 0.71 17.98 4.25
C LEU A 51 0.86 17.78 2.73
N ALA A 52 -0.14 18.21 1.94
CA ALA A 52 -0.04 18.19 0.48
C ALA A 52 1.11 19.06 -0.04
N ALA A 53 1.38 20.20 0.62
CA ALA A 53 2.47 21.09 0.28
C ALA A 53 3.86 20.54 0.61
N ALA A 54 3.95 19.51 1.44
CA ALA A 54 5.19 18.78 1.73
C ALA A 54 5.53 17.71 0.70
N LEU A 55 4.55 17.32 -0.13
CA LEU A 55 4.74 16.25 -1.10
C LEU A 55 5.66 16.67 -2.23
N PRO A 56 6.53 15.78 -2.69
CA PRO A 56 7.35 16.04 -3.87
C PRO A 56 6.48 16.15 -5.13
N ALA A 57 7.06 16.77 -6.15
CA ALA A 57 6.50 16.70 -7.49
C ALA A 57 6.33 15.23 -7.93
N PRO A 58 5.42 14.94 -8.86
CA PRO A 58 5.31 13.59 -9.40
C PRO A 58 6.66 13.08 -9.91
N VAL A 59 6.98 11.84 -9.58
CA VAL A 59 8.14 11.16 -10.17
C VAL A 59 8.00 11.21 -11.69
N PRO A 60 9.09 11.41 -12.47
CA PRO A 60 9.00 11.45 -13.92
C PRO A 60 8.19 10.28 -14.47
N ASN A 61 7.29 10.56 -15.40
CA ASN A 61 6.36 9.60 -15.98
C ASN A 61 5.31 9.00 -15.02
N SER A 62 5.06 9.62 -13.87
CA SER A 62 3.99 9.20 -12.96
C SER A 62 2.96 10.29 -12.75
N GLU A 63 1.74 9.89 -12.40
CA GLU A 63 0.65 10.76 -11.97
C GLU A 63 0.44 10.62 -10.47
N ARG A 64 0.28 11.74 -9.79
CA ARG A 64 -0.11 11.76 -8.38
C ARG A 64 -1.63 11.69 -8.24
N ARG A 65 -2.13 10.74 -7.44
CA ARG A 65 -3.55 10.56 -7.12
C ARG A 65 -3.76 10.49 -5.60
N GLY A 66 -4.92 10.98 -5.16
CA GLY A 66 -5.28 11.02 -3.74
C GLY A 66 -4.71 12.22 -3.00
N GLY A 67 -5.11 12.36 -1.75
CA GLY A 67 -4.65 13.38 -0.82
C GLY A 67 -3.87 12.76 0.35
N PRO A 68 -2.93 13.50 0.95
CA PRO A 68 -2.12 13.01 2.06
C PRO A 68 -2.94 12.75 3.32
N TYR A 69 -4.12 13.33 3.40
CA TYR A 69 -5.00 13.28 4.54
C TYR A 69 -6.42 13.62 4.09
N ASP A 70 -7.37 12.75 4.37
CA ASP A 70 -8.76 12.92 3.93
C ASP A 70 -9.69 13.11 5.13
N PHE A 71 -9.57 14.25 5.79
CA PHE A 71 -10.43 14.60 6.91
C PHE A 71 -11.84 14.98 6.44
N ALA A 72 -11.95 15.59 5.28
CA ALA A 72 -13.24 16.07 4.76
C ALA A 72 -14.23 14.94 4.48
N ARG A 73 -13.75 13.72 4.20
CA ARG A 73 -14.60 12.53 4.04
C ARG A 73 -15.00 11.86 5.35
N GLN A 74 -14.46 12.31 6.48
CA GLN A 74 -14.79 11.79 7.80
C GLN A 74 -15.50 12.86 8.65
N PRO A 75 -16.73 13.28 8.30
CA PRO A 75 -17.45 14.30 9.05
C PRO A 75 -17.86 13.82 10.44
N ARG A 76 -17.67 12.53 10.73
CA ARG A 76 -17.98 11.93 12.02
C ARG A 76 -16.68 11.57 12.75
N LEU A 77 -16.50 12.12 13.92
CA LEU A 77 -15.35 11.82 14.77
C LEU A 77 -15.74 10.79 15.82
N SER A 78 -15.01 9.69 15.87
CA SER A 78 -15.21 8.69 16.90
C SER A 78 -14.53 9.16 18.19
N PHE A 79 -15.19 10.04 18.99
CA PHE A 79 -14.82 10.19 20.39
C PHE A 79 -15.81 11.04 21.18
N CYS A 80 -16.49 10.37 22.08
CA CYS A 80 -17.20 11.00 23.16
C CYS A 80 -16.98 10.17 24.43
N LYS A 81 -15.83 10.26 25.01
CA LYS A 81 -15.56 9.56 26.25
C LYS A 81 -15.21 10.56 27.35
N GLY A 82 -16.13 10.72 28.31
CA GLY A 82 -15.89 11.48 29.52
C GLY A 82 -15.76 12.98 29.33
N ASP A 83 -15.40 13.68 30.36
CA ASP A 83 -15.31 15.13 30.51
C ASP A 83 -14.24 15.84 29.62
N GLN A 84 -13.93 15.32 28.46
CA GLN A 84 -13.04 15.97 27.50
C GLN A 84 -13.81 16.98 26.65
N GLU A 85 -14.18 18.09 27.30
CA GLU A 85 -14.61 19.31 26.61
C GLU A 85 -13.39 19.92 25.93
N GLY A 86 -13.35 19.87 24.61
CA GLY A 86 -12.29 20.52 23.82
C GLY A 86 -12.35 20.13 22.35
N ALA A 87 -11.86 21.02 21.51
CA ALA A 87 -11.66 20.72 20.09
C ALA A 87 -10.66 19.55 19.95
N PHE A 88 -11.09 18.51 19.27
CA PHE A 88 -10.36 17.27 19.21
C PHE A 88 -10.41 16.65 17.83
N VAL A 89 -9.25 16.51 17.22
CA VAL A 89 -9.10 15.78 15.97
C VAL A 89 -8.49 14.42 16.26
N PRO A 90 -9.21 13.32 16.03
CA PRO A 90 -8.71 11.99 16.29
C PRO A 90 -7.53 11.64 15.35
N SER A 91 -6.88 10.51 15.62
CA SER A 91 -5.89 9.95 14.71
C SER A 91 -6.52 9.78 13.33
N ALA A 92 -5.86 10.28 12.33
CA ALA A 92 -6.31 10.16 10.97
C ALA A 92 -5.11 10.00 10.04
N GLY A 93 -5.33 9.34 8.92
CA GLY A 93 -4.29 9.10 7.94
C GLY A 93 -4.84 9.14 6.53
N GLY A 94 -3.96 9.44 5.61
CA GLY A 94 -4.23 9.44 4.19
C GLY A 94 -2.94 9.28 3.41
N GLY A 95 -3.02 9.22 2.09
CA GLY A 95 -1.83 9.08 1.27
C GLY A 95 -2.06 9.46 -0.17
N CYS A 96 -0.97 9.89 -0.78
CA CYS A 96 -0.89 10.07 -2.22
C CYS A 96 -0.27 8.84 -2.86
N VAL A 97 -0.83 8.43 -3.97
CA VAL A 97 -0.30 7.37 -4.82
C VAL A 97 0.30 7.98 -6.08
N TYR A 98 1.51 7.59 -6.41
CA TYR A 98 2.21 7.94 -7.64
C TYR A 98 2.11 6.76 -8.59
N LYS A 99 1.25 6.87 -9.60
CA LYS A 99 1.01 5.80 -10.59
C LYS A 99 1.76 6.07 -11.86
N PHE A 100 2.41 5.05 -12.39
CA PHE A 100 3.01 5.12 -13.71
C PHE A 100 1.94 4.97 -14.81
N PRO A 101 2.13 5.62 -15.98
CA PRO A 101 1.23 5.46 -17.11
C PRO A 101 1.12 4.00 -17.54
N LYS A 102 -0.07 3.62 -18.01
CA LYS A 102 -0.33 2.25 -18.48
C LYS A 102 0.68 1.80 -19.55
N ALA A 103 1.06 2.70 -20.45
CA ALA A 103 2.04 2.39 -21.52
C ALA A 103 3.39 1.94 -20.94
N GLU A 104 3.87 2.57 -19.87
CA GLU A 104 5.13 2.19 -19.23
C GLU A 104 5.02 0.85 -18.50
N THR A 105 3.92 0.62 -17.78
CA THR A 105 3.68 -0.66 -17.12
C THR A 105 3.50 -1.80 -18.12
N ASP A 106 2.83 -1.56 -19.24
CA ASP A 106 2.68 -2.54 -20.33
C ASP A 106 4.04 -2.89 -20.96
N ARG A 107 4.89 -1.88 -21.22
CA ARG A 107 6.25 -2.07 -21.75
C ARG A 107 7.08 -2.98 -20.83
N LEU A 108 7.09 -2.67 -19.52
CA LEU A 108 7.84 -3.45 -18.54
C LEU A 108 7.30 -4.87 -18.38
N TYR A 109 5.99 -5.04 -18.49
CA TYR A 109 5.38 -6.37 -18.49
C TYR A 109 5.85 -7.21 -19.70
N VAL A 110 5.87 -6.62 -20.89
CA VAL A 110 6.36 -7.31 -22.10
C VAL A 110 7.85 -7.66 -21.97
N GLU A 111 8.67 -6.75 -21.46
CA GLU A 111 10.09 -6.99 -21.22
C GLU A 111 10.31 -8.12 -20.20
N ARG A 112 9.56 -8.12 -19.09
CA ARG A 112 9.61 -9.22 -18.12
C ARG A 112 9.22 -10.56 -18.74
N LYS A 113 8.16 -10.61 -19.55
CA LYS A 113 7.75 -11.83 -20.26
C LYS A 113 8.81 -12.34 -21.22
N ALA A 114 9.53 -11.43 -21.88
CA ALA A 114 10.66 -11.81 -22.73
C ALA A 114 11.81 -12.46 -21.94
N VAL A 115 12.12 -11.92 -20.74
CA VAL A 115 13.14 -12.50 -19.85
C VAL A 115 12.68 -13.86 -19.30
N GLU A 116 11.42 -13.99 -18.87
CA GLU A 116 10.85 -15.28 -18.41
C GLU A 116 10.97 -16.35 -19.51
N LYS A 117 10.68 -15.99 -20.76
CA LYS A 117 10.86 -16.91 -21.91
C LYS A 117 12.31 -17.31 -22.13
N GLN A 118 13.27 -16.39 -21.96
CA GLN A 118 14.70 -16.71 -22.04
C GLN A 118 15.13 -17.72 -20.94
N ILE A 119 14.56 -17.61 -19.73
CA ILE A 119 14.78 -18.59 -18.66
C ILE A 119 14.26 -19.96 -19.07
N GLU A 120 13.00 -20.02 -19.56
CA GLU A 120 12.42 -21.28 -20.03
C GLU A 120 13.25 -21.92 -21.17
N GLU A 121 13.73 -21.11 -22.10
CA GLU A 121 14.58 -21.59 -23.21
C GLU A 121 15.94 -22.08 -22.72
N ALA A 122 16.56 -21.37 -21.75
CA ALA A 122 17.83 -21.81 -21.19
C ALA A 122 17.72 -23.09 -20.36
N GLU A 123 16.59 -23.33 -19.71
CA GLU A 123 16.33 -24.53 -18.90
C GLU A 123 15.88 -25.75 -19.72
N LYS A 124 15.48 -25.56 -20.98
CA LYS A 124 15.18 -26.68 -21.87
C LYS A 124 16.44 -27.48 -22.18
N LEU A 125 16.29 -28.80 -22.15
CA LEU A 125 17.37 -29.67 -22.56
C LEU A 125 17.72 -29.41 -24.03
N PRO A 126 19.03 -29.35 -24.39
CA PRO A 126 19.45 -29.37 -25.75
C PRO A 126 18.88 -30.60 -26.49
N PRO A 127 18.64 -30.54 -27.82
CA PRO A 127 17.98 -31.61 -28.56
C PRO A 127 18.59 -33.00 -28.36
N GLU A 128 19.92 -33.07 -28.26
CA GLU A 128 20.65 -34.34 -28.05
C GLU A 128 20.39 -34.89 -26.62
N GLN A 129 20.37 -34.01 -25.63
CA GLN A 129 20.07 -34.39 -24.22
C GLN A 129 18.60 -34.71 -24.06
N ASP A 130 17.71 -33.99 -24.73
CA ASP A 130 16.28 -34.31 -24.73
C ASP A 130 16.01 -35.68 -25.36
N ALA A 131 16.65 -36.00 -26.49
CA ALA A 131 16.55 -37.33 -27.10
C ALA A 131 17.03 -38.44 -26.13
N ALA A 132 18.15 -38.23 -25.43
CA ALA A 132 18.64 -39.16 -24.43
C ALA A 132 17.66 -39.29 -23.23
N TYR A 133 17.07 -38.19 -22.78
CA TYR A 133 16.07 -38.16 -21.74
C TYR A 133 14.79 -38.95 -22.14
N GLN A 134 14.28 -38.74 -23.35
CA GLN A 134 13.14 -39.48 -23.89
C GLN A 134 13.43 -40.98 -24.01
N GLN A 135 14.64 -41.35 -24.43
CA GLN A 135 15.06 -42.74 -24.47
C GLN A 135 15.05 -43.39 -23.06
N LEU A 136 15.58 -42.69 -22.06
CA LEU A 136 15.56 -43.14 -20.65
C LEU A 136 14.12 -43.33 -20.15
N LEU A 137 13.20 -42.39 -20.44
CA LEU A 137 11.80 -42.49 -20.08
C LEU A 137 11.13 -43.67 -20.77
N GLY A 138 11.44 -43.91 -22.06
CA GLY A 138 10.96 -45.08 -22.81
C GLY A 138 11.39 -46.41 -22.20
N GLN A 139 12.68 -46.55 -21.88
CA GLN A 139 13.24 -47.71 -21.22
C GLN A 139 12.63 -47.93 -19.80
N MET A 140 12.50 -46.87 -19.03
CA MET A 140 11.85 -46.88 -17.71
C MET A 140 10.41 -47.40 -17.80
N LYS A 141 9.65 -46.93 -18.79
CA LYS A 141 8.29 -47.40 -19.02
C LYS A 141 8.27 -48.88 -19.33
N VAL A 142 9.12 -49.37 -20.22
CA VAL A 142 9.24 -50.78 -20.55
C VAL A 142 9.60 -51.64 -19.31
N ALA A 143 10.57 -51.17 -18.52
CA ALA A 143 10.96 -51.86 -17.27
C ALA A 143 9.78 -51.97 -16.31
N TYR A 144 9.01 -50.91 -16.06
CA TYR A 144 7.87 -50.95 -15.16
C TYR A 144 6.70 -51.77 -15.74
N GLU A 145 6.51 -51.79 -17.05
CA GLU A 145 5.47 -52.60 -17.71
C GLU A 145 5.81 -54.10 -17.68
N ALA A 146 7.09 -54.47 -17.65
CA ALA A 146 7.56 -55.85 -17.55
C ALA A 146 7.38 -56.45 -16.15
N ALA A 147 7.12 -55.60 -15.12
CA ALA A 147 6.85 -56.09 -13.77
C ALA A 147 5.56 -56.91 -13.73
N PRO A 148 5.56 -58.11 -13.13
CA PRO A 148 4.37 -58.87 -12.94
C PRO A 148 3.28 -58.06 -12.24
N ARG A 149 2.06 -58.02 -12.81
CA ARG A 149 0.91 -57.33 -12.20
C ARG A 149 0.02 -58.34 -11.53
N ARG A 150 -0.50 -58.00 -10.38
CA ARG A 150 -1.43 -58.82 -9.61
C ARG A 150 -2.69 -58.06 -9.33
N SER A 151 -3.84 -58.71 -9.60
CA SER A 151 -5.13 -58.24 -9.13
C SER A 151 -5.33 -58.66 -7.67
N ARG A 152 -6.22 -57.97 -6.94
CA ARG A 152 -6.57 -58.31 -5.55
C ARG A 152 -7.15 -59.70 -5.41
N LYS A 153 -7.66 -60.30 -6.49
CA LYS A 153 -8.26 -61.64 -6.52
C LYS A 153 -7.28 -62.76 -6.88
N ASP A 154 -6.06 -62.39 -7.31
CA ASP A 154 -5.06 -63.37 -7.73
C ASP A 154 -4.31 -63.96 -6.52
N PRO A 155 -3.79 -65.19 -6.63
CA PRO A 155 -2.97 -65.78 -5.58
C PRO A 155 -1.73 -64.93 -5.30
N PRO A 156 -1.09 -65.02 -4.11
CA PRO A 156 0.16 -64.33 -3.82
C PRO A 156 1.22 -64.64 -4.87
N PHE A 157 2.11 -63.69 -5.12
CA PHE A 157 3.24 -63.92 -6.03
C PHE A 157 4.10 -65.11 -5.53
N THR A 158 4.60 -65.90 -6.47
CA THR A 158 5.63 -66.88 -6.19
C THR A 158 6.94 -66.16 -5.85
N PRO A 159 7.92 -66.84 -5.15
CA PRO A 159 9.21 -66.26 -4.91
C PRO A 159 9.94 -65.75 -6.17
N GLU A 160 9.77 -66.45 -7.28
CA GLU A 160 10.36 -66.04 -8.59
C GLU A 160 9.70 -64.77 -9.14
N GLN A 161 8.39 -64.66 -8.98
CA GLN A 161 7.65 -63.46 -9.39
C GLN A 161 8.02 -62.26 -8.49
N HIS A 162 8.20 -62.46 -7.18
CA HIS A 162 8.71 -61.40 -6.31
C HIS A 162 10.10 -60.94 -6.75
N ALA A 163 11.04 -61.90 -6.97
CA ALA A 163 12.38 -61.59 -7.44
C ALA A 163 12.38 -60.91 -8.82
N GLN A 164 11.40 -61.18 -9.67
CA GLN A 164 11.21 -60.47 -10.95
C GLN A 164 10.71 -59.04 -10.72
N VAL A 165 9.69 -58.85 -9.88
CA VAL A 165 9.22 -57.50 -9.51
C VAL A 165 10.35 -56.66 -8.94
N ASP A 166 11.12 -57.21 -8.00
CA ASP A 166 12.23 -56.48 -7.38
C ASP A 166 13.29 -56.06 -8.39
N ARG A 167 13.63 -56.98 -9.33
CA ARG A 167 14.59 -56.64 -10.42
C ARG A 167 14.09 -55.55 -11.35
N THR A 168 12.83 -55.65 -11.83
CA THR A 168 12.25 -54.68 -12.76
C THR A 168 12.05 -53.33 -12.10
N MET A 169 11.70 -53.28 -10.81
CA MET A 169 11.60 -52.06 -10.04
C MET A 169 12.98 -51.42 -9.80
N ALA A 170 14.00 -52.21 -9.49
CA ALA A 170 15.36 -51.73 -9.35
C ALA A 170 15.93 -51.16 -10.64
N GLU A 171 15.67 -51.82 -11.78
CA GLU A 171 16.04 -51.30 -13.11
C GLU A 171 15.30 -50.00 -13.42
N GLY A 172 14.00 -49.94 -13.24
CA GLY A 172 13.19 -48.74 -13.45
C GLY A 172 13.65 -47.57 -12.58
N ASN A 173 13.98 -47.83 -11.31
CA ASN A 173 14.52 -46.80 -10.42
C ASN A 173 15.90 -46.31 -10.83
N THR A 174 16.75 -47.17 -11.36
CA THR A 174 18.08 -46.80 -11.90
C THR A 174 17.94 -45.86 -13.11
N LEU A 175 17.04 -46.20 -14.03
CA LEU A 175 16.73 -45.38 -15.19
C LEU A 175 16.13 -44.03 -14.79
N ALA A 176 15.21 -44.01 -13.82
CA ALA A 176 14.66 -42.77 -13.27
C ALA A 176 15.74 -41.88 -12.64
N ALA A 177 16.68 -42.47 -11.90
CA ALA A 177 17.83 -41.75 -11.33
C ALA A 177 18.73 -41.16 -12.42
N ALA A 178 18.99 -41.91 -13.49
CA ALA A 178 19.77 -41.42 -14.63
C ALA A 178 19.08 -40.26 -15.37
N ALA A 179 17.79 -40.35 -15.60
CA ALA A 179 16.99 -39.29 -16.22
C ALA A 179 17.00 -38.02 -15.32
N LYS A 180 16.79 -38.17 -14.02
CA LYS A 180 16.86 -37.07 -13.05
C LYS A 180 18.24 -36.41 -13.02
N LYS A 181 19.31 -37.21 -13.06
CA LYS A 181 20.69 -36.72 -13.09
C LYS A 181 20.93 -35.89 -14.34
N LEU A 182 20.53 -36.36 -15.52
CA LEU A 182 20.73 -35.66 -16.78
C LEU A 182 20.08 -34.26 -16.77
N VAL A 183 18.82 -34.16 -16.28
CA VAL A 183 18.15 -32.85 -16.10
C VAL A 183 18.87 -32.00 -15.06
N GLY A 184 19.27 -32.60 -13.93
CA GLY A 184 19.96 -31.89 -12.86
C GLY A 184 21.32 -31.32 -13.29
N ASP A 185 22.09 -32.09 -14.05
CA ASP A 185 23.40 -31.66 -14.59
C ASP A 185 23.21 -30.49 -15.59
N HIS A 186 22.18 -30.54 -16.43
CA HIS A 186 21.88 -29.44 -17.35
C HIS A 186 21.48 -28.17 -16.58
N VAL A 187 20.53 -28.27 -15.66
CA VAL A 187 20.10 -27.12 -14.81
C VAL A 187 21.29 -26.52 -14.07
N ALA A 188 22.17 -27.35 -13.54
CA ALA A 188 23.39 -26.88 -12.89
C ALA A 188 24.34 -26.14 -13.84
N SER A 189 24.46 -26.62 -15.10
CA SER A 189 25.33 -25.99 -16.10
C SER A 189 24.84 -24.58 -16.52
N VAL A 190 23.52 -24.36 -16.57
CA VAL A 190 22.94 -23.07 -16.94
C VAL A 190 22.60 -22.17 -15.74
N LYS A 191 22.87 -22.64 -14.52
CA LYS A 191 22.46 -21.99 -13.29
C LYS A 191 22.89 -20.52 -13.20
N SER A 192 24.14 -20.23 -13.51
CA SER A 192 24.66 -18.84 -13.46
C SER A 192 23.90 -17.89 -14.38
N GLN A 193 23.61 -18.36 -15.60
CA GLN A 193 22.86 -17.59 -16.59
C GLN A 193 21.40 -17.39 -16.14
N THR A 194 20.74 -18.45 -15.70
CA THR A 194 19.34 -18.37 -15.26
C THR A 194 19.19 -17.57 -13.98
N ASP A 195 20.15 -17.60 -13.05
CA ASP A 195 20.15 -16.77 -11.86
C ASP A 195 20.25 -15.27 -12.20
N GLN A 196 21.05 -14.89 -13.21
CA GLN A 196 21.12 -13.52 -13.71
C GLN A 196 19.80 -13.08 -14.35
N LEU A 197 19.20 -13.93 -15.19
CA LEU A 197 17.89 -13.66 -15.81
C LEU A 197 16.78 -13.57 -14.78
N ARG A 198 16.76 -14.43 -13.77
CA ARG A 198 15.81 -14.36 -12.64
C ARG A 198 15.97 -13.07 -11.84
N ALA A 199 17.20 -12.63 -11.59
CA ALA A 199 17.46 -11.36 -10.94
C ALA A 199 16.95 -10.17 -11.78
N GLN A 200 17.10 -10.24 -13.12
CA GLN A 200 16.55 -9.25 -14.03
C GLN A 200 15.01 -9.28 -14.03
N ALA A 201 14.37 -10.44 -14.13
CA ALA A 201 12.91 -10.59 -14.06
C ALA A 201 12.36 -10.04 -12.73
N LYS A 202 13.06 -10.33 -11.62
CA LYS A 202 12.70 -9.78 -10.31
C LYS A 202 12.81 -8.26 -10.23
N ARG A 203 13.81 -7.66 -10.86
CA ARG A 203 13.92 -6.19 -10.95
C ARG A 203 12.77 -5.59 -11.75
N LEU A 204 12.36 -6.22 -12.84
CA LEU A 204 11.22 -5.79 -13.64
C LEU A 204 9.89 -6.01 -12.93
N GLU A 205 9.76 -7.06 -12.11
CA GLU A 205 8.59 -7.28 -11.25
C GLU A 205 8.49 -6.27 -10.13
N SER A 206 9.62 -5.89 -9.54
CA SER A 206 9.71 -4.88 -8.51
C SER A 206 9.66 -3.45 -9.05
N TYR A 207 9.55 -3.26 -10.38
CA TYR A 207 9.27 -1.95 -10.94
C TYR A 207 7.84 -1.58 -10.56
N PRO A 208 7.67 -0.56 -9.74
CA PRO A 208 6.39 -0.33 -9.11
C PRO A 208 5.39 0.19 -10.14
N GLN A 209 4.24 -0.43 -10.14
CA GLN A 209 3.10 0.21 -10.77
C GLN A 209 2.71 1.47 -9.99
N GLU A 210 3.04 1.50 -8.70
CA GLU A 210 2.75 2.64 -7.85
C GLU A 210 3.67 2.70 -6.62
N PHE A 211 3.93 3.93 -6.16
CA PHE A 211 4.45 4.23 -4.83
C PHE A 211 3.39 4.97 -4.03
N ALA A 212 3.37 4.86 -2.73
CA ALA A 212 2.50 5.65 -1.88
C ALA A 212 3.32 6.43 -0.85
N VAL A 213 3.03 7.72 -0.73
CA VAL A 213 3.45 8.52 0.43
C VAL A 213 2.27 8.62 1.36
N ARG A 214 2.40 8.07 2.55
CA ARG A 214 1.35 8.08 3.56
C ARG A 214 1.72 9.02 4.71
N PHE A 215 0.72 9.74 5.18
CA PHE A 215 0.80 10.53 6.39
C PHE A 215 -0.26 10.05 7.37
N ALA A 216 0.10 10.01 8.64
CA ALA A 216 -0.84 9.86 9.74
C ALA A 216 -0.55 10.93 10.78
N ILE A 217 -1.58 11.54 11.34
CA ILE A 217 -1.48 12.53 12.40
C ILE A 217 -2.11 12.03 13.68
N HIS A 218 -1.72 12.60 14.82
CA HIS A 218 -2.29 12.31 16.14
C HIS A 218 -2.20 10.83 16.53
N MET A 219 -1.10 10.17 16.16
CA MET A 219 -0.87 8.77 16.53
C MET A 219 -0.56 8.65 18.01
N GLU A 220 -1.27 7.75 18.71
CA GLU A 220 -1.02 7.43 20.12
C GLU A 220 0.21 6.54 20.31
N ARG A 221 0.53 5.76 19.29
CA ARG A 221 1.72 4.91 19.23
C ARG A 221 2.32 4.99 17.84
N PHE A 222 3.63 5.06 17.77
CA PHE A 222 4.32 4.99 16.49
C PHE A 222 4.49 3.53 16.07
N PRO A 223 4.35 3.23 14.76
CA PRO A 223 4.65 1.90 14.25
C PRO A 223 6.11 1.54 14.50
N GLU A 224 6.36 0.32 14.95
CA GLU A 224 7.72 -0.20 15.10
C GLU A 224 8.22 -0.72 13.75
N SER A 225 9.46 -0.35 13.39
CA SER A 225 10.25 -0.90 12.27
C SER A 225 9.57 -1.01 10.90
N VAL A 226 8.89 0.04 10.45
CA VAL A 226 8.45 0.13 9.05
C VAL A 226 9.57 0.76 8.22
N PRO A 227 10.05 0.13 7.13
CA PRO A 227 11.04 0.73 6.25
C PRO A 227 10.56 2.08 5.68
N MET A 228 11.46 3.07 5.60
CA MET A 228 11.12 4.41 5.10
C MET A 228 10.03 5.12 5.90
N LEU A 229 10.06 4.97 7.22
CA LEU A 229 9.19 5.67 8.14
C LEU A 229 9.97 6.76 8.88
N VAL A 230 9.34 7.92 9.02
CA VAL A 230 9.83 9.05 9.83
C VAL A 230 8.69 9.55 10.71
N THR A 231 9.03 9.89 11.96
CA THR A 231 8.09 10.42 12.94
C THR A 231 8.50 11.84 13.36
N PHE A 232 7.53 12.72 13.48
CA PHE A 232 7.69 14.10 13.91
C PHE A 232 6.83 14.33 15.14
N GLY A 233 7.37 14.91 16.18
CA GLY A 233 6.72 15.03 17.49
C GLY A 233 6.81 13.76 18.31
N ALA A 234 5.99 13.66 19.35
CA ALA A 234 5.92 12.51 20.26
C ALA A 234 4.55 11.84 20.21
N PRO A 235 4.46 10.52 20.47
CA PRO A 235 3.18 9.87 20.65
C PRO A 235 2.37 10.60 21.71
N SER A 236 1.09 10.82 21.47
CA SER A 236 0.21 11.54 22.37
C SER A 236 -0.95 10.67 22.80
N ALA A 237 -0.88 10.17 24.03
CA ALA A 237 -1.97 9.41 24.66
C ALA A 237 -3.14 10.30 25.09
N ARG A 238 -2.91 11.61 25.22
CA ARG A 238 -3.92 12.59 25.61
C ARG A 238 -3.89 13.79 24.69
N ARG A 239 -5.00 14.08 24.17
CA ARG A 239 -5.27 15.16 23.24
C ARG A 239 -5.88 16.30 24.03
N SER A 240 -5.01 17.05 24.66
CA SER A 240 -5.43 18.19 25.48
C SER A 240 -5.23 19.48 24.68
N GLY A 241 -6.31 20.22 24.54
CA GLY A 241 -6.27 21.65 24.35
C GLY A 241 -5.86 22.13 22.97
N GLY A 242 -6.84 22.41 22.12
CA GLY A 242 -6.70 23.15 20.90
C GLY A 242 -6.49 22.32 19.63
N LEU A 243 -6.79 22.95 18.51
CA LEU A 243 -6.62 22.39 17.17
C LEU A 243 -5.17 22.59 16.72
N ALA A 244 -4.29 21.66 17.09
CA ALA A 244 -2.89 21.64 16.68
C ALA A 244 -2.49 20.23 16.22
N VAL A 245 -1.52 20.12 15.32
CA VAL A 245 -0.93 18.84 14.94
C VAL A 245 0.02 18.41 16.05
N HIS A 246 -0.28 17.35 16.78
CA HIS A 246 0.54 16.84 17.88
C HIS A 246 1.74 16.03 17.38
N ASN A 247 1.53 15.24 16.35
CA ASN A 247 2.59 14.47 15.71
C ASN A 247 2.19 14.13 14.28
N VAL A 248 3.18 13.80 13.46
CA VAL A 248 3.01 13.29 12.12
C VAL A 248 3.88 12.05 11.97
N VAL A 249 3.33 10.99 11.43
CA VAL A 249 4.05 9.82 10.95
C VAL A 249 4.00 9.84 9.44
N MET A 250 5.14 9.77 8.79
CA MET A 250 5.27 9.70 7.34
C MET A 250 5.91 8.38 6.95
N ALA A 251 5.34 7.69 5.98
CA ALA A 251 5.91 6.48 5.40
C ALA A 251 5.88 6.54 3.88
N VAL A 252 6.88 5.93 3.24
CA VAL A 252 6.88 5.70 1.79
C VAL A 252 6.83 4.22 1.54
N GLU A 253 5.74 3.79 0.92
CA GLU A 253 5.45 2.40 0.56
C GLU A 253 5.73 2.18 -0.92
N GLY A 254 6.06 0.95 -1.27
CA GLY A 254 6.35 0.52 -2.63
C GLY A 254 7.56 -0.41 -2.67
N PRO A 255 7.89 -0.94 -3.83
CA PRO A 255 9.04 -1.81 -4.00
C PRO A 255 10.35 -1.16 -3.58
N GLU A 256 11.25 -1.97 -3.04
CA GLU A 256 12.58 -1.51 -2.64
C GLU A 256 13.38 -1.06 -3.87
N GLY A 257 14.10 0.06 -3.71
CA GLY A 257 14.97 0.55 -4.77
C GLY A 257 15.18 2.06 -4.72
N ALA A 258 16.01 2.54 -5.66
CA ALA A 258 16.41 3.95 -5.72
C ALA A 258 15.23 4.93 -5.87
N ALA A 259 14.18 4.52 -6.59
CA ALA A 259 13.01 5.37 -6.80
C ALA A 259 12.22 5.61 -5.50
N ARG A 260 12.05 4.57 -4.64
CA ARG A 260 11.42 4.72 -3.33
C ARG A 260 12.26 5.60 -2.40
N GLN A 261 13.58 5.40 -2.42
CA GLN A 261 14.52 6.22 -1.66
C GLN A 261 14.45 7.68 -2.10
N ALA A 262 14.51 7.95 -3.40
CA ALA A 262 14.43 9.30 -3.94
C ALA A 262 13.11 9.98 -3.59
N LEU A 263 11.99 9.27 -3.64
CA LEU A 263 10.69 9.79 -3.24
C LEU A 263 10.68 10.12 -1.73
N PHE A 264 11.24 9.25 -0.90
CA PHE A 264 11.35 9.49 0.55
C PHE A 264 12.22 10.71 0.86
N GLU A 265 13.32 10.90 0.15
CA GLU A 265 14.22 12.05 0.33
C GLU A 265 13.60 13.36 -0.15
N ALA A 266 12.80 13.29 -1.22
CA ALA A 266 12.17 14.46 -1.83
C ALA A 266 10.98 15.04 -1.04
N VAL A 267 10.43 14.30 -0.04
CA VAL A 267 9.43 14.87 0.87
C VAL A 267 10.06 15.97 1.73
N ASP A 268 9.42 17.12 1.81
CA ASP A 268 9.90 18.26 2.64
C ASP A 268 9.69 18.00 4.13
N LYS A 269 10.59 17.21 4.72
CA LYS A 269 10.55 16.79 6.12
C LYS A 269 10.71 17.96 7.09
N VAL A 270 11.50 18.97 6.72
CA VAL A 270 11.70 20.16 7.55
C VAL A 270 10.39 20.94 7.69
N TYR A 271 9.67 21.07 6.59
CA TYR A 271 8.35 21.70 6.60
C TYR A 271 7.34 20.88 7.42
N VAL A 272 7.31 19.56 7.27
CA VAL A 272 6.43 18.68 8.07
C VAL A 272 6.73 18.80 9.57
N GLN A 273 8.01 18.84 9.95
CA GLN A 273 8.43 19.06 11.35
C GLN A 273 7.91 20.39 11.87
N GLY A 274 7.94 21.44 11.04
CA GLY A 274 7.46 22.78 11.38
C GLY A 274 5.93 22.90 11.57
N LEU A 275 5.16 21.89 11.17
CA LEU A 275 3.70 21.86 11.41
C LEU A 275 3.35 21.36 12.82
N VAL A 276 4.24 20.65 13.47
CA VAL A 276 3.97 20.02 14.78
C VAL A 276 3.97 21.08 15.88
N GLY A 277 2.87 21.18 16.62
CA GLY A 277 2.70 22.11 17.71
C GLY A 277 2.54 23.58 17.31
N GLN A 278 2.44 23.86 16.02
CA GLN A 278 2.33 25.21 15.49
C GLN A 278 0.96 25.47 14.85
N PRO A 279 0.51 26.74 14.78
CA PRO A 279 -0.65 27.08 13.97
C PRO A 279 -0.45 26.67 12.53
N LEU A 280 -1.44 26.00 11.95
CA LEU A 280 -1.38 25.59 10.55
C LEU A 280 -1.51 26.79 9.62
N PRO A 281 -0.76 26.79 8.51
CA PRO A 281 -0.93 27.80 7.48
C PRO A 281 -2.33 27.74 6.86
N GLU A 282 -2.78 28.87 6.31
CA GLU A 282 -4.03 28.92 5.59
C GLU A 282 -3.98 28.04 4.33
N VAL A 283 -5.13 27.52 3.94
CA VAL A 283 -5.23 26.58 2.80
C VAL A 283 -4.63 27.15 1.53
N GLU A 284 -4.90 28.44 1.25
CA GLU A 284 -4.38 29.10 0.05
C GLU A 284 -2.85 29.30 0.09
N ALA A 285 -2.28 29.57 1.27
CA ALA A 285 -0.83 29.66 1.43
C ALA A 285 -0.15 28.27 1.19
N SER A 286 -0.79 27.22 1.66
CA SER A 286 -0.32 25.83 1.44
C SER A 286 -0.41 25.43 -0.04
N LYS A 287 -1.50 25.75 -0.73
CA LYS A 287 -1.65 25.51 -2.17
C LYS A 287 -0.57 26.26 -2.98
N ALA A 288 -0.37 27.55 -2.70
CA ALA A 288 0.67 28.33 -3.35
C ALA A 288 2.08 27.76 -3.12
N ARG A 289 2.35 27.15 -1.96
CA ARG A 289 3.60 26.42 -1.71
C ARG A 289 3.69 25.15 -2.57
N ALA A 290 2.63 24.35 -2.64
CA ALA A 290 2.60 23.14 -3.45
C ALA A 290 2.84 23.42 -4.94
N GLU A 291 2.25 24.50 -5.45
CA GLU A 291 2.45 24.95 -6.83
C GLU A 291 3.90 25.35 -7.10
N ARG A 292 4.52 26.15 -6.22
CA ARG A 292 5.94 26.51 -6.34
C ARG A 292 6.84 25.28 -6.35
N ASN A 293 6.62 24.32 -5.46
CA ASN A 293 7.40 23.08 -5.41
C ASN A 293 7.28 22.29 -6.72
N SER A 294 6.09 22.27 -7.32
CA SER A 294 5.86 21.61 -8.61
C SER A 294 6.56 22.30 -9.77
N GLN A 295 6.63 23.65 -9.76
CA GLN A 295 7.30 24.43 -10.81
C GLN A 295 8.83 24.29 -10.75
N VAL A 296 9.44 24.31 -9.57
CA VAL A 296 10.88 24.11 -9.39
C VAL A 296 11.33 22.76 -9.94
N ALA A 297 10.53 21.72 -9.73
CA ALA A 297 10.82 20.38 -10.26
C ALA A 297 10.74 20.31 -11.80
N SER A 298 9.94 21.17 -12.45
CA SER A 298 9.81 21.20 -13.91
C SER A 298 10.90 22.01 -14.60
N THR A 299 11.54 22.95 -13.91
CA THR A 299 12.61 23.84 -14.45
C THR A 299 14.02 23.32 -14.22
N GLY A 300 14.19 22.31 -13.37
CA GLY A 300 15.48 21.68 -13.05
C GLY A 300 15.90 20.57 -14.04
N LYS A 301 15.41 20.61 -15.29
CA LYS A 301 15.83 19.70 -16.37
C LYS A 301 16.82 20.36 -17.30
#